data_f2edb97de9af874b1b9112dbda5a172f
#
_entry.id   f2edb97de9af874b1b9112dbda5a172f
#
_cell.length_a   1.000
_cell.length_b   1.000
_cell.length_c   1.000
_cell.angle_alpha   90.00
_cell.angle_beta   90.00
_cell.angle_gamma   90.00
#
_symmetry.space_group_name_H-M   'P 1'
#
loop_
_entity.id
_entity.type
_entity.pdbx_description
1 polymer ?
#
loop_
_entity_poly.entity_id
_entity_poly.type
_entity_poly.pdbx_seq_one_letter_code
_entity_poly.pdbx_strand_id
1 'polypeptide(L)'
;VLEHPLTAADLGDGAKTAAGERELLAGAQLLHHPSAGSLYLNFYYDLGHVKPEDMQYLDLLTDVLDELDSAEHTAQQLNTLRSTWLGDSRVQLDIWTGRQEGAPCHAKLSLCLSLLERSLEKAVELGGEWLYDTRLTGPAAEAAFARVLSQQKLNMEQQFIQQGNAYAATRASAHYSVDGAVSERCSGVSYYKFLCDLLAKADWAALGAKLD
;
A
#
# COMPACT_ATOMS: atom_id res chain seq x y z
N VAL A 1 -30.61 -20.60 8.25
CA VAL A 1 -30.81 -20.44 9.71
C VAL A 1 -29.84 -21.39 10.37
N LEU A 2 -28.88 -20.91 11.13
CA LEU A 2 -27.96 -21.74 11.92
C LEU A 2 -28.80 -22.39 13.03
N GLU A 3 -28.78 -23.71 13.16
CA GLU A 3 -29.51 -24.44 14.20
C GLU A 3 -28.98 -24.11 15.60
N HIS A 4 -27.74 -23.65 15.71
CA HIS A 4 -27.13 -23.19 16.96
C HIS A 4 -26.43 -21.84 16.75
N PRO A 5 -26.55 -20.87 17.66
CA PRO A 5 -25.76 -19.66 17.63
C PRO A 5 -24.29 -20.01 17.87
N LEU A 6 -23.38 -19.41 17.11
CA LEU A 6 -21.94 -19.56 17.30
C LEU A 6 -21.56 -19.06 18.71
N THR A 7 -20.80 -19.86 19.43
CA THR A 7 -20.26 -19.54 20.76
C THR A 7 -18.76 -19.31 20.69
N ALA A 8 -18.16 -18.73 21.73
CA ALA A 8 -16.72 -18.57 21.83
C ALA A 8 -15.95 -19.91 21.78
N ALA A 9 -16.62 -21.04 22.14
CA ALA A 9 -16.04 -22.37 22.04
C ALA A 9 -15.93 -22.86 20.58
N ASP A 10 -16.80 -22.39 19.70
CA ASP A 10 -16.78 -22.75 18.28
C ASP A 10 -15.65 -22.04 17.51
N LEU A 11 -15.06 -21.00 18.09
CA LEU A 11 -13.87 -20.34 17.55
C LEU A 11 -12.58 -21.13 17.77
N GLY A 12 -12.66 -22.23 18.50
CA GLY A 12 -11.50 -23.02 18.92
C GLY A 12 -10.61 -22.25 19.90
N ASP A 13 -9.61 -22.89 20.46
CA ASP A 13 -8.49 -22.21 21.12
C ASP A 13 -7.86 -21.29 20.08
N GLY A 14 -8.16 -19.98 20.18
CA GLY A 14 -7.90 -18.93 19.18
C GLY A 14 -6.67 -19.22 18.37
N ALA A 15 -6.77 -19.21 17.06
CA ALA A 15 -5.82 -19.74 16.11
C ALA A 15 -4.43 -19.69 16.71
N LYS A 16 -3.90 -20.82 17.14
CA LYS A 16 -2.48 -20.95 17.46
C LYS A 16 -1.83 -20.47 16.19
N THR A 17 -1.35 -19.24 16.18
CA THR A 17 -0.58 -18.70 15.07
C THR A 17 0.48 -19.74 14.84
N ALA A 18 0.32 -20.55 13.79
CA ALA A 18 1.32 -21.55 13.45
C ALA A 18 2.61 -20.76 13.41
N ALA A 19 3.53 -21.07 14.32
CA ALA A 19 4.80 -20.38 14.36
C ALA A 19 5.44 -20.66 13.02
N GLY A 20 5.39 -19.66 12.12
CA GLY A 20 5.97 -19.80 10.81
C GLY A 20 7.45 -20.08 10.96
N GLU A 21 7.97 -20.94 10.11
CA GLU A 21 9.41 -21.18 10.05
C GLU A 21 10.09 -19.92 9.58
N ARG A 22 11.16 -19.52 10.27
CA ARG A 22 11.95 -18.34 9.93
C ARG A 22 13.25 -18.78 9.32
N GLU A 23 13.53 -18.24 8.14
CA GLU A 23 14.78 -18.46 7.43
C GLU A 23 15.39 -17.11 7.04
N LEU A 24 16.71 -17.03 7.05
CA LEU A 24 17.45 -15.87 6.55
C LEU A 24 17.96 -16.18 5.15
N LEU A 25 17.43 -15.51 4.15
CA LEU A 25 17.80 -15.70 2.75
C LEU A 25 18.35 -14.39 2.16
N ALA A 26 19.60 -14.39 1.74
CA ALA A 26 20.26 -13.25 1.11
C ALA A 26 20.09 -11.91 1.89
N GLY A 27 20.05 -11.96 3.23
CA GLY A 27 19.87 -10.80 4.09
C GLY A 27 18.41 -10.40 4.36
N ALA A 28 17.45 -11.02 3.68
CA ALA A 28 16.03 -10.87 3.98
C ALA A 28 15.55 -11.93 4.97
N GLN A 29 14.64 -11.59 5.86
CA GLN A 29 13.99 -12.54 6.74
C GLN A 29 12.76 -13.13 6.04
N LEU A 30 12.81 -14.43 5.72
CA LEU A 30 11.68 -15.17 5.19
C LEU A 30 10.87 -15.76 6.34
N LEU A 31 9.57 -15.52 6.34
CA LEU A 31 8.61 -16.15 7.24
C LEU A 31 7.65 -17.02 6.43
N HIS A 32 7.75 -18.32 6.59
CA HIS A 32 6.96 -19.31 5.87
C HIS A 32 5.75 -19.77 6.70
N HIS A 33 4.56 -19.64 6.13
CA HIS A 33 3.31 -20.17 6.69
C HIS A 33 2.68 -21.14 5.71
N PRO A 34 2.23 -22.31 6.15
CA PRO A 34 1.54 -23.25 5.27
C PRO A 34 0.20 -22.69 4.82
N SER A 35 -0.12 -22.82 3.54
CA SER A 35 -1.40 -22.44 2.95
C SER A 35 -1.97 -23.58 2.09
N ALA A 36 -3.28 -23.59 1.88
CA ALA A 36 -3.95 -24.64 1.12
C ALA A 36 -4.14 -24.22 -0.35
N GLY A 37 -3.17 -24.55 -1.20
CA GLY A 37 -3.31 -24.45 -2.67
C GLY A 37 -3.11 -23.07 -3.29
N SER A 38 -2.98 -22.02 -2.49
CA SER A 38 -2.65 -20.67 -2.95
C SER A 38 -1.40 -20.18 -2.24
N LEU A 39 -0.56 -19.43 -2.94
CA LEU A 39 0.60 -18.76 -2.39
C LEU A 39 0.26 -17.28 -2.13
N TYR A 40 0.72 -16.78 -1.01
CA TYR A 40 0.66 -15.36 -0.64
C TYR A 40 2.09 -14.89 -0.40
N LEU A 41 2.59 -14.06 -1.32
CA LEU A 41 3.91 -13.46 -1.21
C LEU A 41 3.74 -12.03 -0.72
N ASN A 42 4.31 -11.73 0.43
CA ASN A 42 4.32 -10.40 0.98
C ASN A 42 5.76 -9.95 1.19
N PHE A 43 6.17 -8.91 0.46
CA PHE A 43 7.47 -8.28 0.58
C PHE A 43 7.30 -7.00 1.40
N TYR A 44 8.08 -6.86 2.46
CA TYR A 44 8.01 -5.72 3.37
C TYR A 44 9.33 -4.94 3.34
N TYR A 45 9.25 -3.70 2.91
CA TYR A 45 10.38 -2.77 2.86
C TYR A 45 10.32 -1.85 4.07
N ASP A 46 11.39 -1.81 4.86
CA ASP A 46 11.42 -1.00 6.07
C ASP A 46 11.59 0.49 5.74
N LEU A 47 10.68 1.30 6.25
CA LEU A 47 10.65 2.75 6.05
C LEU A 47 11.16 3.53 7.25
N GLY A 48 11.83 2.88 8.19
CA GLY A 48 12.35 3.54 9.40
C GLY A 48 13.36 4.65 9.13
N HIS A 49 13.94 4.70 7.94
CA HIS A 49 14.86 5.75 7.48
C HIS A 49 14.16 6.90 6.74
N VAL A 50 12.88 6.74 6.40
CA VAL A 50 12.11 7.74 5.66
C VAL A 50 11.62 8.83 6.60
N LYS A 51 11.77 10.08 6.20
CA LYS A 51 11.31 11.21 7.00
C LYS A 51 9.79 11.29 7.00
N PRO A 52 9.17 11.73 8.12
CA PRO A 52 7.73 11.86 8.21
C PRO A 52 7.08 12.74 7.12
N GLU A 53 7.79 13.75 6.64
CA GLU A 53 7.33 14.60 5.53
C GLU A 53 7.32 13.91 4.18
N ASP A 54 8.11 12.85 4.00
CA ASP A 54 8.19 12.09 2.76
C ASP A 54 7.17 10.93 2.69
N MET A 55 6.52 10.59 3.81
CA MET A 55 5.51 9.52 3.85
C MET A 55 4.32 9.77 2.90
N GLN A 56 3.93 11.03 2.70
CA GLN A 56 2.86 11.41 1.76
C GLN A 56 3.22 11.06 0.31
N TYR A 57 4.50 11.15 -0.05
CA TYR A 57 4.97 10.79 -1.39
C TYR A 57 4.99 9.28 -1.60
N LEU A 58 5.28 8.50 -0.54
CA LEU A 58 5.22 7.04 -0.62
C LEU A 58 3.77 6.54 -0.76
N ASP A 59 2.84 7.15 -0.05
CA ASP A 59 1.42 6.84 -0.20
C ASP A 59 0.94 7.20 -1.61
N LEU A 60 1.29 8.39 -2.10
CA LEU A 60 1.01 8.81 -3.46
C LEU A 60 1.63 7.85 -4.50
N LEU A 61 2.85 7.35 -4.26
CA LEU A 61 3.49 6.38 -5.14
C LEU A 61 2.63 5.13 -5.28
N THR A 62 2.07 4.60 -4.18
CA THR A 62 1.21 3.40 -4.24
C THR A 62 -0.04 3.61 -5.10
N ASP A 63 -0.56 4.84 -5.12
CA ASP A 63 -1.76 5.20 -5.89
C ASP A 63 -1.48 5.39 -7.39
N VAL A 64 -0.28 5.86 -7.75
CA VAL A 64 0.05 6.14 -9.15
C VAL A 64 0.66 4.96 -9.89
N LEU A 65 1.23 3.97 -9.20
CA LEU A 65 1.91 2.83 -9.81
C LEU A 65 1.05 2.06 -10.83
N ASP A 66 -0.25 1.93 -10.58
CA ASP A 66 -1.18 1.24 -11.48
C ASP A 66 -1.49 2.00 -12.78
N GLU A 67 -1.13 3.26 -12.83
CA GLU A 67 -1.46 4.18 -13.92
C GLU A 67 -0.22 4.59 -14.75
N LEU A 68 0.94 4.03 -14.40
CA LEU A 68 2.21 4.33 -15.02
C LEU A 68 2.71 3.17 -15.89
N ASP A 69 3.32 3.52 -17.01
CA ASP A 69 4.00 2.54 -17.87
C ASP A 69 5.27 2.04 -17.19
N SER A 70 5.62 0.79 -17.44
CA SER A 70 6.89 0.20 -17.06
C SER A 70 7.94 0.30 -18.18
N ALA A 71 9.09 -0.33 -17.98
CA ALA A 71 10.10 -0.44 -19.00
C ALA A 71 9.66 -1.27 -20.21
N GLU A 72 8.84 -2.30 -19.99
CA GLU A 72 8.46 -3.28 -21.01
C GLU A 72 6.99 -3.16 -21.44
N HIS A 73 6.08 -2.74 -20.55
CA HIS A 73 4.66 -2.72 -20.80
C HIS A 73 4.03 -1.36 -20.49
N THR A 74 2.92 -1.07 -21.19
CA THR A 74 2.05 0.03 -20.77
C THR A 74 1.30 -0.34 -19.49
N ALA A 75 0.84 0.65 -18.73
CA ALA A 75 0.05 0.45 -17.51
C ALA A 75 -1.12 -0.53 -17.75
N GLN A 76 -1.86 -0.37 -18.85
CA GLN A 76 -2.97 -1.25 -19.19
C GLN A 76 -2.53 -2.69 -19.48
N GLN A 77 -1.42 -2.88 -20.19
CA GLN A 77 -0.87 -4.21 -20.48
C GLN A 77 -0.41 -4.89 -19.20
N LEU A 78 0.35 -4.18 -18.36
CA LEU A 78 0.84 -4.70 -17.08
C LEU A 78 -0.31 -5.08 -16.14
N ASN A 79 -1.34 -4.24 -16.03
CA ASN A 79 -2.54 -4.53 -15.25
C ASN A 79 -3.30 -5.77 -15.79
N THR A 80 -3.38 -5.93 -17.11
CA THR A 80 -4.00 -7.12 -17.73
C THR A 80 -3.19 -8.38 -17.43
N LEU A 81 -1.87 -8.32 -17.54
CA LEU A 81 -0.98 -9.44 -17.22
C LEU A 81 -1.08 -9.82 -15.74
N ARG A 82 -1.04 -8.85 -14.84
CA ARG A 82 -1.21 -9.08 -13.41
C ARG A 82 -2.55 -9.75 -13.11
N SER A 83 -3.65 -9.23 -13.65
CA SER A 83 -4.99 -9.82 -13.49
C SER A 83 -5.11 -11.24 -14.07
N THR A 84 -4.31 -11.59 -15.07
CA THR A 84 -4.32 -12.93 -15.70
C THR A 84 -3.56 -13.97 -14.86
N TRP A 85 -2.43 -13.57 -14.29
CA TRP A 85 -1.52 -14.50 -13.61
C TRP A 85 -1.64 -14.48 -12.09
N LEU A 86 -2.18 -13.39 -11.51
CA LEU A 86 -2.34 -13.18 -10.08
C LEU A 86 -3.81 -13.18 -9.68
N GLY A 87 -4.12 -13.68 -8.50
CA GLY A 87 -5.44 -13.56 -7.91
C GLY A 87 -5.67 -12.16 -7.30
N ASP A 88 -4.62 -11.59 -6.71
CA ASP A 88 -4.58 -10.22 -6.19
C ASP A 88 -3.15 -9.71 -6.22
N SER A 89 -3.00 -8.41 -6.43
CA SER A 89 -1.70 -7.73 -6.35
C SER A 89 -1.91 -6.29 -5.89
N ARG A 90 -1.16 -5.87 -4.89
CA ARG A 90 -1.24 -4.51 -4.36
C ARG A 90 0.09 -4.06 -3.77
N VAL A 91 0.36 -2.78 -3.92
CA VAL A 91 1.38 -2.06 -3.16
C VAL A 91 0.66 -1.15 -2.19
N GLN A 92 1.07 -1.13 -0.94
CA GLN A 92 0.41 -0.33 0.09
C GLN A 92 1.40 0.12 1.16
N LEU A 93 1.07 1.21 1.84
CA LEU A 93 1.77 1.68 3.01
C LEU A 93 1.13 1.09 4.26
N ASP A 94 1.86 0.26 4.98
CA ASP A 94 1.43 -0.35 6.23
C ASP A 94 2.07 0.35 7.43
N ILE A 95 1.26 0.62 8.46
CA ILE A 95 1.69 1.24 9.70
C ILE A 95 1.37 0.29 10.85
N TRP A 96 2.40 -0.19 11.50
CA TRP A 96 2.27 -1.14 12.60
C TRP A 96 2.74 -0.52 13.91
N THR A 97 1.86 -0.48 14.88
CA THR A 97 2.17 -0.06 16.25
C THR A 97 2.12 -1.23 17.20
N GLY A 98 3.04 -1.28 18.14
CA GLY A 98 3.00 -2.27 19.21
C GLY A 98 1.80 -2.03 20.14
N ARG A 99 1.31 -3.10 20.78
CA ARG A 99 0.16 -3.05 21.70
C ARG A 99 0.46 -2.34 23.02
N GLN A 100 1.73 -2.11 23.34
CA GLN A 100 2.13 -1.46 24.60
C GLN A 100 2.18 0.06 24.40
N GLU A 101 1.84 0.80 25.42
CA GLU A 101 1.97 2.26 25.43
C GLU A 101 3.45 2.65 25.24
N GLY A 102 3.70 3.57 24.30
CA GLY A 102 5.06 3.98 23.92
C GLY A 102 5.80 3.00 23.00
N ALA A 103 5.13 1.95 22.51
CA ALA A 103 5.74 1.04 21.54
C ALA A 103 6.11 1.77 20.23
N PRO A 104 7.24 1.40 19.60
CA PRO A 104 7.66 2.02 18.36
C PRO A 104 6.63 1.77 17.25
N CYS A 105 6.44 2.77 16.41
CA CYS A 105 5.68 2.67 15.16
C CYS A 105 6.63 2.22 14.05
N HIS A 106 6.22 1.23 13.27
CA HIS A 106 6.95 0.72 12.13
C HIS A 106 6.12 0.94 10.86
N ALA A 107 6.59 1.83 10.01
CA ALA A 107 6.03 2.00 8.67
C ALA A 107 6.76 1.07 7.69
N LYS A 108 6.01 0.43 6.82
CA LYS A 108 6.55 -0.46 5.77
C LYS A 108 5.80 -0.24 4.46
N LEU A 109 6.55 -0.23 3.37
CA LEU A 109 5.95 -0.40 2.05
C LEU A 109 5.80 -1.91 1.82
N SER A 110 4.62 -2.35 1.43
CA SER A 110 4.32 -3.76 1.24
C SER A 110 3.91 -4.01 -0.20
N LEU A 111 4.58 -4.97 -0.85
CA LEU A 111 4.11 -5.58 -2.09
C LEU A 111 3.48 -6.93 -1.73
N CYS A 112 2.17 -7.04 -1.94
CA CYS A 112 1.39 -8.23 -1.63
C CYS A 112 0.88 -8.87 -2.92
N LEU A 113 1.19 -10.15 -3.13
CA LEU A 113 0.78 -10.92 -4.30
C LEU A 113 0.07 -12.18 -3.83
N SER A 114 -1.11 -12.48 -4.38
CA SER A 114 -1.76 -13.77 -4.22
C SER A 114 -1.80 -14.52 -5.56
N LEU A 115 -1.42 -15.79 -5.55
CA LEU A 115 -1.21 -16.53 -6.79
C LEU A 115 -1.37 -18.04 -6.59
N LEU A 116 -1.47 -18.77 -7.70
CA LEU A 116 -1.32 -20.21 -7.72
C LEU A 116 0.17 -20.56 -7.85
N GLU A 117 0.60 -21.67 -7.23
CA GLU A 117 1.99 -22.13 -7.23
C GLU A 117 2.61 -22.15 -8.65
N ARG A 118 1.84 -22.59 -9.65
CA ARG A 118 2.27 -22.62 -11.06
C ARG A 118 2.60 -21.24 -11.65
N SER A 119 2.13 -20.17 -11.04
CA SER A 119 2.33 -18.78 -11.50
C SER A 119 3.46 -18.07 -10.76
N LEU A 120 4.19 -18.75 -9.88
CA LEU A 120 5.18 -18.13 -9.00
C LEU A 120 6.25 -17.34 -9.76
N GLU A 121 6.84 -17.94 -10.78
CA GLU A 121 7.89 -17.31 -11.55
C GLU A 121 7.39 -16.04 -12.25
N LYS A 122 6.22 -16.13 -12.89
CA LYS A 122 5.59 -14.98 -13.56
C LYS A 122 5.13 -13.90 -12.59
N ALA A 123 4.69 -14.29 -11.39
CA ALA A 123 4.29 -13.35 -10.35
C ALA A 123 5.46 -12.51 -9.84
N VAL A 124 6.62 -13.13 -9.63
CA VAL A 124 7.84 -12.44 -9.19
C VAL A 124 8.35 -11.51 -10.30
N GLU A 125 8.33 -11.94 -11.56
CA GLU A 125 8.69 -11.11 -12.72
C GLU A 125 7.78 -9.87 -12.80
N LEU A 126 6.45 -10.06 -12.84
CA LEU A 126 5.49 -8.97 -12.96
C LEU A 126 5.48 -8.04 -11.73
N GLY A 127 5.66 -8.58 -10.53
CA GLY A 127 5.76 -7.80 -9.31
C GLY A 127 7.05 -6.97 -9.26
N GLY A 128 8.15 -7.52 -9.75
CA GLY A 128 9.42 -6.82 -9.89
C GLY A 128 9.34 -5.69 -10.90
N GLU A 129 8.82 -5.97 -12.11
CA GLU A 129 8.61 -4.96 -13.15
C GLU A 129 7.73 -3.81 -12.63
N TRP A 130 6.63 -4.14 -11.97
CA TRP A 130 5.69 -3.15 -11.44
C TRP A 130 6.32 -2.25 -10.38
N LEU A 131 7.16 -2.77 -9.50
CA LEU A 131 7.72 -1.99 -8.40
C LEU A 131 9.03 -1.28 -8.75
N TYR A 132 9.88 -1.90 -9.58
CA TYR A 132 11.24 -1.40 -9.82
C TYR A 132 11.45 -0.80 -11.22
N ASP A 133 10.63 -1.22 -12.21
CA ASP A 133 10.83 -0.81 -13.59
C ASP A 133 9.74 0.16 -14.08
N THR A 134 8.88 0.64 -13.18
CA THR A 134 7.88 1.66 -13.48
C THR A 134 8.56 2.99 -13.80
N ARG A 135 8.12 3.62 -14.90
CA ARG A 135 8.65 4.89 -15.38
C ARG A 135 7.99 6.05 -14.66
N LEU A 136 8.70 6.62 -13.69
CA LEU A 136 8.22 7.75 -12.88
C LEU A 136 8.48 9.12 -13.53
N THR A 137 9.16 9.16 -14.68
CA THR A 137 9.50 10.41 -15.37
C THR A 137 9.08 10.37 -16.84
N GLY A 138 8.92 11.56 -17.43
CA GLY A 138 8.56 11.74 -18.84
C GLY A 138 7.09 12.10 -19.06
N PRO A 139 6.72 12.50 -20.30
CA PRO A 139 5.40 13.08 -20.60
C PRO A 139 4.21 12.19 -20.27
N ALA A 140 4.35 10.85 -20.40
CA ALA A 140 3.30 9.90 -20.08
C ALA A 140 3.05 9.86 -18.55
N ALA A 141 4.13 9.81 -17.75
CA ALA A 141 4.05 9.83 -16.31
C ALA A 141 3.47 11.17 -15.79
N GLU A 142 3.90 12.30 -16.34
CA GLU A 142 3.39 13.63 -16.01
C GLU A 142 1.87 13.73 -16.26
N ALA A 143 1.40 13.22 -17.39
CA ALA A 143 -0.03 13.17 -17.72
C ALA A 143 -0.81 12.25 -16.75
N ALA A 144 -0.23 11.11 -16.36
CA ALA A 144 -0.81 10.20 -15.39
C ALA A 144 -0.90 10.87 -14.00
N PHE A 145 0.14 11.55 -13.53
CA PHE A 145 0.10 12.29 -12.27
C PHE A 145 -1.02 13.33 -12.25
N ALA A 146 -1.12 14.18 -13.29
CA ALA A 146 -2.16 15.20 -13.36
C ALA A 146 -3.57 14.57 -13.26
N ARG A 147 -3.80 13.44 -13.92
CA ARG A 147 -5.07 12.73 -13.93
C ARG A 147 -5.37 12.08 -12.58
N VAL A 148 -4.43 11.31 -12.04
CA VAL A 148 -4.61 10.55 -10.79
C VAL A 148 -4.83 11.51 -9.61
N LEU A 149 -3.98 12.54 -9.45
CA LEU A 149 -4.11 13.49 -8.36
C LEU A 149 -5.42 14.28 -8.44
N SER A 150 -5.86 14.66 -9.64
CA SER A 150 -7.15 15.32 -9.84
C SER A 150 -8.32 14.41 -9.42
N GLN A 151 -8.27 13.13 -9.79
CA GLN A 151 -9.30 12.17 -9.42
C GLN A 151 -9.31 11.90 -7.92
N GLN A 152 -8.15 11.74 -7.30
CA GLN A 152 -8.04 11.54 -5.85
C GLN A 152 -8.59 12.75 -5.08
N LYS A 153 -8.24 13.95 -5.50
CA LYS A 153 -8.79 15.17 -4.89
C LYS A 153 -10.32 15.17 -4.91
N LEU A 154 -10.93 14.86 -6.07
CA LEU A 154 -12.39 14.76 -6.20
C LEU A 154 -12.99 13.67 -5.31
N ASN A 155 -12.35 12.51 -5.26
CA ASN A 155 -12.79 11.40 -4.41
C ASN A 155 -12.76 11.80 -2.92
N MET A 156 -11.72 12.47 -2.47
CA MET A 156 -11.61 12.94 -1.09
C MET A 156 -12.66 14.02 -0.78
N GLU A 157 -12.95 14.94 -1.68
CA GLU A 157 -14.01 15.94 -1.52
C GLU A 157 -15.40 15.29 -1.32
N GLN A 158 -15.68 14.23 -2.08
CA GLN A 158 -16.90 13.45 -1.91
C GLN A 158 -16.92 12.70 -0.57
N GLN A 159 -15.79 12.11 -0.18
CA GLN A 159 -15.67 11.40 1.10
C GLN A 159 -15.81 12.36 2.29
N PHE A 160 -15.34 13.59 2.21
CA PHE A 160 -15.55 14.59 3.28
C PHE A 160 -17.04 14.86 3.53
N ILE A 161 -17.86 14.86 2.48
CA ILE A 161 -19.31 15.01 2.61
C ILE A 161 -19.96 13.77 3.26
N GLN A 162 -19.52 12.58 2.85
CA GLN A 162 -20.11 11.31 3.27
C GLN A 162 -19.60 10.82 4.65
N GLN A 163 -18.33 11.07 4.94
CA GLN A 163 -17.59 10.49 6.07
C GLN A 163 -16.83 11.55 6.89
N GLY A 164 -17.34 12.77 6.96
CA GLY A 164 -16.67 13.88 7.66
C GLY A 164 -16.35 13.58 9.15
N ASN A 165 -17.16 12.75 9.80
CA ASN A 165 -16.91 12.28 11.16
C ASN A 165 -15.65 11.39 11.25
N ALA A 166 -15.40 10.53 10.26
CA ALA A 166 -14.21 9.69 10.22
C ALA A 166 -12.95 10.54 10.04
N TYR A 167 -12.98 11.51 9.12
CA TYR A 167 -11.86 12.46 8.92
C TYR A 167 -11.60 13.32 10.18
N ALA A 168 -12.66 13.74 10.87
CA ALA A 168 -12.51 14.45 12.13
C ALA A 168 -11.86 13.57 13.22
N ALA A 169 -12.24 12.29 13.29
CA ALA A 169 -11.65 11.33 14.22
C ALA A 169 -10.17 11.07 13.89
N THR A 170 -9.82 10.86 12.62
CA THR A 170 -8.42 10.70 12.18
C THR A 170 -7.59 11.92 12.55
N ARG A 171 -8.11 13.11 12.30
CA ARG A 171 -7.44 14.35 12.67
C ARG A 171 -7.29 14.53 14.19
N ALA A 172 -8.27 14.11 14.98
CA ALA A 172 -8.16 14.13 16.44
C ALA A 172 -7.10 13.11 16.92
N SER A 173 -7.10 11.89 16.38
CA SER A 173 -6.12 10.85 16.77
C SER A 173 -4.68 11.24 16.47
N ALA A 174 -4.44 12.07 15.46
CA ALA A 174 -3.12 12.60 15.11
C ALA A 174 -2.44 13.40 16.25
N HIS A 175 -3.21 13.86 17.23
CA HIS A 175 -2.68 14.56 18.40
C HIS A 175 -2.27 13.63 19.55
N TYR A 176 -2.67 12.36 19.48
CA TYR A 176 -2.51 11.42 20.59
C TYR A 176 -1.64 10.21 20.27
N SER A 177 -1.47 9.90 18.97
CA SER A 177 -0.75 8.71 18.56
C SER A 177 0.08 8.94 17.29
N VAL A 178 1.18 8.20 17.16
CA VAL A 178 2.07 8.27 15.98
C VAL A 178 1.38 7.72 14.75
N ASP A 179 0.67 6.60 14.87
CA ASP A 179 -0.12 6.00 13.78
C ASP A 179 -1.23 6.94 13.32
N GLY A 180 -1.92 7.64 14.25
CA GLY A 180 -2.87 8.69 13.92
C GLY A 180 -2.24 9.84 13.14
N ALA A 181 -1.03 10.26 13.52
CA ALA A 181 -0.31 11.33 12.84
C ALA A 181 0.11 10.91 11.41
N VAL A 182 0.55 9.67 11.21
CA VAL A 182 0.87 9.15 9.87
C VAL A 182 -0.39 8.96 9.04
N SER A 183 -1.45 8.40 9.60
CA SER A 183 -2.74 8.24 8.91
C SER A 183 -3.31 9.58 8.46
N GLU A 184 -3.26 10.63 9.30
CA GLU A 184 -3.70 11.98 8.93
C GLU A 184 -2.87 12.54 7.77
N ARG A 185 -1.57 12.22 7.71
CA ARG A 185 -0.69 12.66 6.61
C ARG A 185 -0.93 11.91 5.31
N CYS A 186 -1.24 10.62 5.38
CA CYS A 186 -1.36 9.75 4.20
C CYS A 186 -2.80 9.65 3.66
N SER A 187 -3.81 9.84 4.50
CA SER A 187 -5.21 9.69 4.08
C SER A 187 -6.17 10.74 4.67
N GLY A 188 -5.68 11.64 5.51
CA GLY A 188 -6.51 12.65 6.18
C GLY A 188 -6.59 13.98 5.44
N VAL A 189 -7.05 15.02 6.16
CA VAL A 189 -7.16 16.39 5.63
C VAL A 189 -5.79 16.95 5.25
N SER A 190 -4.71 16.54 5.92
CA SER A 190 -3.34 16.93 5.59
C SER A 190 -2.92 16.40 4.22
N TYR A 191 -3.31 15.16 3.89
CA TYR A 191 -3.08 14.59 2.57
C TYR A 191 -3.85 15.35 1.47
N TYR A 192 -5.11 15.67 1.72
CA TYR A 192 -5.89 16.49 0.78
C TYR A 192 -5.21 17.83 0.47
N LYS A 193 -4.68 18.52 1.49
CA LYS A 193 -3.94 19.76 1.28
C LYS A 193 -2.67 19.54 0.46
N PHE A 194 -1.94 18.46 0.74
CA PHE A 194 -0.78 18.07 -0.04
C PHE A 194 -1.12 17.83 -1.52
N LEU A 195 -2.22 17.13 -1.83
CA LEU A 195 -2.71 16.97 -3.21
C LEU A 195 -3.06 18.31 -3.86
N CYS A 196 -3.74 19.21 -3.13
CA CYS A 196 -4.06 20.56 -3.63
C CYS A 196 -2.81 21.35 -3.95
N ASP A 197 -1.78 21.29 -3.11
CA ASP A 197 -0.52 22.01 -3.31
C ASP A 197 0.26 21.47 -4.52
N LEU A 198 0.27 20.15 -4.73
CA LEU A 198 0.89 19.54 -5.91
C LEU A 198 0.16 19.94 -7.19
N LEU A 199 -1.17 19.88 -7.19
CA LEU A 199 -1.99 20.31 -8.32
C LEU A 199 -1.85 21.79 -8.65
N ALA A 200 -1.70 22.65 -7.64
CA ALA A 200 -1.50 24.09 -7.84
C ALA A 200 -0.12 24.41 -8.43
N LYS A 201 0.91 23.67 -8.03
CA LYS A 201 2.27 23.81 -8.58
C LYS A 201 2.38 23.25 -9.98
N ALA A 202 1.70 22.13 -10.25
CA ALA A 202 1.71 21.38 -11.51
C ALA A 202 3.13 21.08 -12.06
N ASP A 203 4.10 20.93 -11.16
CA ASP A 203 5.49 20.57 -11.50
C ASP A 203 5.65 19.03 -11.45
N TRP A 204 5.13 18.39 -12.49
CA TRP A 204 5.09 16.94 -12.59
C TRP A 204 6.46 16.31 -12.79
N ALA A 205 7.36 17.03 -13.46
CA ALA A 205 8.74 16.56 -13.64
C ALA A 205 9.48 16.50 -12.30
N ALA A 206 9.33 17.52 -11.44
CA ALA A 206 9.90 17.50 -10.11
C ALA A 206 9.23 16.45 -9.21
N LEU A 207 7.92 16.21 -9.37
CA LEU A 207 7.24 15.14 -8.66
C LEU A 207 7.79 13.76 -9.05
N GLY A 208 7.90 13.47 -10.35
CA GLY A 208 8.46 12.23 -10.85
C GLY A 208 9.88 11.97 -10.33
N ALA A 209 10.76 12.97 -10.42
CA ALA A 209 12.12 12.89 -9.88
C ALA A 209 12.20 12.75 -8.34
N LYS A 210 11.14 13.12 -7.62
CA LYS A 210 11.07 12.92 -6.16
C LYS A 210 10.59 11.53 -5.79
N LEU A 211 9.77 10.90 -6.65
CA LEU A 211 9.25 9.54 -6.46
C LEU A 211 10.23 8.47 -6.95
N ASP A 212 11.11 8.79 -7.89
CA ASP A 212 12.18 7.94 -8.43
C ASP A 212 13.32 7.80 -7.40
#